data_2f5d8d8a47fd2f9714330d9e606ba15f
#
_entry.id   2f5d8d8a47fd2f9714330d9e606ba15f
#
_cell.length_a   1.000
_cell.length_b   1.000
_cell.length_c   1.000
_cell.angle_alpha   90.00
_cell.angle_beta   90.00
_cell.angle_gamma   90.00
#
_symmetry.space_group_name_H-M   'P 1'
#
loop_
_entity.id
_entity.type
_entity.pdbx_description
1 polymer ?
#
loop_
_entity_poly.entity_id
_entity_poly.type
_entity_poly.pdbx_seq_one_letter_code
_entity_poly.pdbx_strand_id
1 'polypeptide(L)'
;HEENNIIFDCTSAEASIKIYKKIYDKLNKNFYVNLTPAPIGKYFIPYFSDVKIPHTINMITCGGQSSVPAIIEMKKVIKDIRYVEVISSIASQSAGKATRQNINEYITNTQRAIGQLSGIKNNKVIINLNPSNPPVNMMNSIFFECKRFNKEKLKRARLVLNKINKTIKKYIPGYNAKLFYQKNENFFRVTIRVVGSGDYLSTFAGNLDIITSSSAYIGKLLNEKYNY
;
A
#
# COMPACT_ATOMS: atom_id res chain seq x y z
N HIS A 1 -14.40 -25.94 21.19
CA HIS A 1 -14.64 -24.71 20.40
C HIS A 1 -13.50 -24.57 19.43
N GLU A 2 -13.76 -24.66 18.11
CA GLU A 2 -12.76 -24.25 17.10
C GLU A 2 -12.61 -22.73 17.23
N GLU A 3 -11.49 -22.30 17.79
CA GLU A 3 -11.17 -20.89 17.90
C GLU A 3 -10.90 -20.35 16.48
N ASN A 4 -11.61 -19.32 16.11
CA ASN A 4 -11.34 -18.57 14.89
C ASN A 4 -10.11 -17.67 15.16
N ASN A 5 -9.05 -17.80 14.39
CA ASN A 5 -7.81 -17.05 14.59
C ASN A 5 -7.49 -16.15 13.41
N ILE A 6 -6.86 -15.01 13.68
CA ILE A 6 -6.25 -14.15 12.68
C ILE A 6 -4.74 -14.30 12.78
N ILE A 7 -4.11 -14.84 11.75
CA ILE A 7 -2.66 -15.08 11.70
C ILE A 7 -2.02 -13.92 10.93
N PHE A 8 -1.17 -13.15 11.58
CA PHE A 8 -0.37 -12.10 10.94
C PHE A 8 1.03 -12.62 10.64
N ASP A 9 1.37 -12.78 9.37
CA ASP A 9 2.69 -13.21 8.95
C ASP A 9 3.61 -12.01 8.69
N CYS A 10 4.53 -11.79 9.64
CA CYS A 10 5.53 -10.71 9.61
C CYS A 10 6.95 -11.25 9.35
N THR A 11 7.10 -12.42 8.71
CA THR A 11 8.38 -13.07 8.46
C THR A 11 9.09 -12.50 7.22
N SER A 12 9.72 -13.33 6.39
CA SER A 12 10.29 -12.95 5.10
C SER A 12 9.49 -13.57 3.96
N ALA A 13 9.68 -13.12 2.73
CA ALA A 13 8.97 -13.68 1.56
C ALA A 13 9.19 -15.20 1.43
N GLU A 14 10.43 -15.68 1.62
CA GLU A 14 10.76 -17.09 1.55
C GLU A 14 10.12 -17.90 2.70
N ALA A 15 10.23 -17.39 3.93
CA ALA A 15 9.65 -18.04 5.10
C ALA A 15 8.12 -18.09 5.00
N SER A 16 7.49 -17.01 4.58
CA SER A 16 6.05 -16.92 4.35
C SER A 16 5.54 -18.00 3.40
N ILE A 17 6.23 -18.21 2.26
CA ILE A 17 5.87 -19.27 1.30
C ILE A 17 5.94 -20.66 1.95
N LYS A 18 6.99 -20.93 2.72
CA LYS A 18 7.17 -22.23 3.41
C LYS A 18 6.11 -22.45 4.50
N ILE A 19 5.83 -21.41 5.30
CA ILE A 19 4.82 -21.46 6.35
C ILE A 19 3.43 -21.66 5.74
N TYR A 20 3.06 -20.84 4.78
CA TYR A 20 1.74 -20.89 4.14
C TYR A 20 1.44 -22.27 3.54
N LYS A 21 2.41 -22.89 2.84
CA LYS A 21 2.25 -24.25 2.31
C LYS A 21 1.97 -25.30 3.40
N LYS A 22 2.56 -25.14 4.60
CA LYS A 22 2.35 -26.07 5.71
C LYS A 22 1.01 -25.91 6.42
N ILE A 23 0.44 -24.71 6.42
CA ILE A 23 -0.77 -24.39 7.17
C ILE A 23 -2.00 -24.23 6.29
N TYR A 24 -1.84 -24.17 4.97
CA TYR A 24 -2.92 -23.87 4.02
C TYR A 24 -4.17 -24.73 4.23
N ASP A 25 -4.00 -26.05 4.29
CA ASP A 25 -5.10 -27.00 4.49
C ASP A 25 -5.71 -26.93 5.90
N LYS A 26 -5.03 -26.29 6.83
CA LYS A 26 -5.46 -26.12 8.24
C LYS A 26 -6.08 -24.74 8.49
N LEU A 27 -6.10 -23.85 7.50
CA LEU A 27 -6.64 -22.49 7.69
C LEU A 27 -8.16 -22.51 7.93
N ASN A 28 -8.91 -23.45 7.35
CA ASN A 28 -10.37 -23.59 7.53
C ASN A 28 -11.10 -22.23 7.64
N LYS A 29 -11.52 -21.87 8.87
CA LYS A 29 -12.18 -20.60 9.19
C LYS A 29 -11.22 -19.47 9.53
N ASN A 30 -9.93 -19.74 9.68
CA ASN A 30 -8.93 -18.75 10.09
C ASN A 30 -8.61 -17.77 8.96
N PHE A 31 -8.20 -16.55 9.31
CA PHE A 31 -7.68 -15.57 8.37
C PHE A 31 -6.16 -15.56 8.42
N TYR A 32 -5.55 -15.46 7.24
CA TYR A 32 -4.11 -15.31 7.10
C TYR A 32 -3.79 -13.96 6.45
N VAL A 33 -3.11 -13.09 7.18
CA VAL A 33 -2.74 -11.74 6.75
C VAL A 33 -1.24 -11.70 6.50
N ASN A 34 -0.86 -11.71 5.22
CA ASN A 34 0.53 -11.70 4.78
C ASN A 34 1.05 -10.27 4.68
N LEU A 35 1.95 -9.87 5.59
CA LEU A 35 2.65 -8.57 5.57
C LEU A 35 3.98 -8.62 4.78
N THR A 36 4.39 -9.81 4.33
CA THR A 36 5.61 -9.98 3.54
C THR A 36 5.35 -9.65 2.07
N PRO A 37 6.37 -9.39 1.25
CA PRO A 37 6.19 -9.20 -0.19
C PRO A 37 5.97 -10.53 -0.96
N ALA A 38 5.76 -11.67 -0.28
CA ALA A 38 5.43 -12.93 -0.92
C ALA A 38 4.10 -12.84 -1.68
N PRO A 39 3.96 -13.47 -2.87
CA PRO A 39 2.74 -13.42 -3.68
C PRO A 39 1.67 -14.39 -3.14
N ILE A 40 1.31 -14.26 -1.87
CA ILE A 40 0.36 -15.12 -1.16
C ILE A 40 -0.90 -14.32 -0.86
N GLY A 41 -2.06 -14.86 -1.23
CA GLY A 41 -3.35 -14.26 -0.96
C GLY A 41 -3.78 -13.20 -1.98
N LYS A 42 -5.01 -12.69 -1.79
CA LYS A 42 -5.57 -11.62 -2.61
C LYS A 42 -5.15 -10.26 -2.08
N TYR A 43 -4.77 -9.36 -2.97
CA TYR A 43 -4.45 -7.98 -2.58
C TYR A 43 -5.63 -7.31 -1.91
N PHE A 44 -5.38 -6.70 -0.78
CA PHE A 44 -6.41 -6.01 -0.01
C PHE A 44 -5.88 -4.70 0.58
N ILE A 45 -6.70 -3.67 0.47
CA ILE A 45 -6.44 -2.35 1.05
C ILE A 45 -7.73 -1.92 1.77
N PRO A 46 -7.67 -1.59 3.07
CA PRO A 46 -8.84 -1.13 3.81
C PRO A 46 -9.54 0.04 3.10
N TYR A 47 -10.86 0.00 2.97
CA TYR A 47 -11.73 0.97 2.30
C TYR A 47 -11.58 1.12 0.78
N PHE A 48 -10.54 0.56 0.15
CA PHE A 48 -10.28 0.75 -1.28
C PHE A 48 -10.40 -0.52 -2.11
N SER A 49 -10.48 -1.67 -1.46
CA SER A 49 -10.79 -2.93 -2.13
C SER A 49 -12.31 -3.13 -2.15
N ASP A 50 -12.88 -3.21 -3.35
CA ASP A 50 -14.33 -3.39 -3.57
C ASP A 50 -14.77 -4.86 -3.40
N VAL A 51 -14.02 -5.66 -2.66
CA VAL A 51 -14.24 -7.09 -2.49
C VAL A 51 -14.49 -7.44 -1.02
N LYS A 52 -15.23 -8.54 -0.81
CA LYS A 52 -15.32 -9.17 0.50
C LYS A 52 -13.91 -9.46 1.02
N ILE A 53 -13.65 -9.26 2.31
CA ILE A 53 -12.35 -9.56 2.91
C ILE A 53 -12.03 -11.03 2.66
N PRO A 54 -10.93 -11.35 1.95
CA PRO A 54 -10.58 -12.73 1.63
C PRO A 54 -9.96 -13.43 2.86
N HIS A 55 -10.08 -14.76 2.94
CA HIS A 55 -9.45 -15.52 4.03
C HIS A 55 -7.91 -15.42 4.02
N THR A 56 -7.31 -15.33 2.84
CA THR A 56 -5.88 -15.08 2.69
C THR A 56 -5.67 -13.72 2.07
N ILE A 57 -5.09 -12.81 2.84
CA ILE A 57 -4.91 -11.40 2.51
C ILE A 57 -3.44 -11.13 2.18
N ASN A 58 -3.18 -10.48 1.06
CA ASN A 58 -1.87 -9.93 0.72
C ASN A 58 -1.87 -8.43 0.99
N MET A 59 -1.02 -8.00 1.93
CA MET A 59 -0.87 -6.59 2.30
C MET A 59 -0.03 -5.79 1.29
N ILE A 60 0.33 -6.38 0.16
CA ILE A 60 1.16 -5.77 -0.88
C ILE A 60 2.57 -5.47 -0.35
N THR A 61 2.81 -4.21 -0.03
CA THR A 61 4.04 -3.66 0.57
C THR A 61 3.70 -2.35 1.26
N CYS A 62 4.60 -1.78 2.05
CA CYS A 62 4.40 -0.46 2.65
C CYS A 62 4.15 0.63 1.58
N GLY A 63 4.95 0.62 0.50
CA GLY A 63 4.73 1.51 -0.65
C GLY A 63 3.40 1.24 -1.35
N GLY A 64 2.99 -0.02 -1.46
CA GLY A 64 1.70 -0.42 -2.03
C GLY A 64 0.53 0.09 -1.20
N GLN A 65 0.53 -0.15 0.12
CA GLN A 65 -0.54 0.34 1.02
C GLN A 65 -0.66 1.87 0.99
N SER A 66 0.43 2.59 0.80
CA SER A 66 0.39 4.05 0.72
C SER A 66 0.00 4.61 -0.65
N SER A 67 0.43 3.99 -1.76
CA SER A 67 0.29 4.53 -3.12
C SER A 67 -0.91 3.98 -3.89
N VAL A 68 -1.20 2.68 -3.76
CA VAL A 68 -2.24 2.01 -4.57
C VAL A 68 -3.64 2.57 -4.34
N PRO A 69 -4.05 3.01 -3.13
CA PRO A 69 -5.32 3.71 -2.95
C PRO A 69 -5.49 4.93 -3.87
N ALA A 70 -4.44 5.75 -3.98
CA ALA A 70 -4.46 6.91 -4.86
C ALA A 70 -4.54 6.51 -6.34
N ILE A 71 -3.86 5.44 -6.74
CA ILE A 71 -3.88 4.94 -8.11
C ILE A 71 -5.27 4.42 -8.50
N ILE A 72 -5.90 3.61 -7.64
CA ILE A 72 -7.26 3.09 -7.85
C ILE A 72 -8.25 4.24 -8.03
N GLU A 73 -8.28 5.15 -7.07
CA GLU A 73 -9.26 6.23 -7.05
C GLU A 73 -9.03 7.25 -8.18
N MET A 74 -7.77 7.57 -8.50
CA MET A 74 -7.46 8.41 -9.66
C MET A 74 -7.89 7.76 -10.97
N LYS A 75 -7.70 6.45 -11.15
CA LYS A 75 -8.14 5.73 -12.34
C LYS A 75 -9.67 5.69 -12.46
N LYS A 76 -10.41 5.66 -11.35
CA LYS A 76 -11.88 5.72 -11.35
C LYS A 76 -12.39 7.05 -11.96
N VAL A 77 -11.70 8.17 -11.72
CA VAL A 77 -12.14 9.51 -12.17
C VAL A 77 -11.41 10.02 -13.41
N ILE A 78 -10.25 9.50 -13.73
CA ILE A 78 -9.45 9.81 -14.92
C ILE A 78 -9.23 8.52 -15.70
N LYS A 79 -10.24 8.16 -16.52
CA LYS A 79 -10.29 6.86 -17.22
C LYS A 79 -9.16 6.64 -18.21
N ASP A 80 -8.60 7.71 -18.78
CA ASP A 80 -7.55 7.67 -19.79
C ASP A 80 -6.11 7.68 -19.24
N ILE A 81 -5.93 7.41 -17.94
CA ILE A 81 -4.60 7.08 -17.40
C ILE A 81 -4.11 5.80 -18.07
N ARG A 82 -2.93 5.86 -18.69
CA ARG A 82 -2.32 4.76 -19.46
C ARG A 82 -1.03 4.23 -18.88
N TYR A 83 -0.36 5.03 -18.04
CA TYR A 83 0.87 4.64 -17.36
C TYR A 83 0.93 5.23 -15.95
N VAL A 84 1.55 4.51 -15.05
CA VAL A 84 1.82 4.94 -13.68
C VAL A 84 3.23 4.54 -13.27
N GLU A 85 3.97 5.49 -12.70
CA GLU A 85 5.24 5.20 -12.05
C GLU A 85 5.16 5.57 -10.57
N VAL A 86 5.60 4.66 -9.70
CA VAL A 86 5.66 4.85 -8.25
C VAL A 86 7.12 4.83 -7.81
N ILE A 87 7.57 5.92 -7.22
CA ILE A 87 8.89 6.01 -6.59
C ILE A 87 8.68 6.11 -5.08
N SER A 88 9.00 5.03 -4.37
CA SER A 88 8.94 4.96 -2.92
C SER A 88 10.31 5.28 -2.34
N SER A 89 10.42 6.33 -1.52
CA SER A 89 11.62 6.68 -0.77
C SER A 89 11.37 6.46 0.73
N ILE A 90 12.19 5.63 1.35
CA ILE A 90 12.15 5.34 2.79
C ILE A 90 13.53 5.60 3.40
N ALA A 91 13.57 5.95 4.68
CA ALA A 91 14.84 6.09 5.37
C ALA A 91 15.59 4.75 5.38
N SER A 92 16.89 4.79 5.06
CA SER A 92 17.74 3.59 5.10
C SER A 92 17.69 2.89 6.46
N GLN A 93 17.57 3.67 7.54
CA GLN A 93 17.48 3.18 8.93
C GLN A 93 16.17 2.40 9.20
N SER A 94 15.08 2.69 8.46
CA SER A 94 13.80 1.97 8.59
C SER A 94 13.68 0.77 7.64
N ALA A 95 14.69 0.55 6.78
CA ALA A 95 14.77 -0.59 5.89
C ALA A 95 15.57 -1.72 6.56
N GLY A 96 14.89 -2.63 7.23
CA GLY A 96 15.51 -3.78 7.87
C GLY A 96 16.07 -4.80 6.86
N LYS A 97 16.72 -5.85 7.39
CA LYS A 97 17.32 -6.93 6.59
C LYS A 97 16.33 -7.55 5.61
N ALA A 98 15.11 -7.83 6.06
CA ALA A 98 14.07 -8.43 5.21
C ALA A 98 13.72 -7.52 4.01
N THR A 99 13.57 -6.20 4.20
CA THR A 99 13.32 -5.26 3.09
C THR A 99 14.46 -5.29 2.07
N ARG A 100 15.71 -5.27 2.54
CA ARG A 100 16.90 -5.23 1.67
C ARG A 100 17.08 -6.52 0.87
N GLN A 101 16.75 -7.67 1.46
CA GLN A 101 16.84 -8.97 0.81
C GLN A 101 15.71 -9.23 -0.18
N ASN A 102 14.57 -8.55 -0.04
CA ASN A 102 13.36 -8.79 -0.84
C ASN A 102 12.96 -7.57 -1.70
N ILE A 103 13.94 -6.79 -2.20
CA ILE A 103 13.67 -5.61 -3.04
C ILE A 103 12.95 -6.00 -4.34
N ASN A 104 13.36 -7.09 -4.98
CA ASN A 104 12.74 -7.55 -6.22
C ASN A 104 11.29 -8.00 -6.00
N GLU A 105 11.03 -8.73 -4.92
CA GLU A 105 9.70 -9.16 -4.50
C GLU A 105 8.83 -7.93 -4.16
N TYR A 106 9.39 -6.94 -3.48
CA TYR A 106 8.72 -5.67 -3.19
C TYR A 106 8.25 -4.98 -4.48
N ILE A 107 9.14 -4.82 -5.46
CA ILE A 107 8.86 -4.18 -6.74
C ILE A 107 7.79 -4.98 -7.48
N THR A 108 8.00 -6.28 -7.68
CA THR A 108 7.12 -7.15 -8.45
C THR A 108 5.73 -7.26 -7.82
N ASN A 109 5.65 -7.42 -6.50
CA ASN A 109 4.38 -7.53 -5.78
C ASN A 109 3.56 -6.23 -5.87
N THR A 110 4.23 -5.07 -5.73
CA THR A 110 3.58 -3.76 -5.86
C THR A 110 3.09 -3.53 -7.29
N GLN A 111 3.89 -3.87 -8.31
CA GLN A 111 3.49 -3.74 -9.73
C GLN A 111 2.26 -4.61 -10.06
N ARG A 112 2.25 -5.86 -9.58
CA ARG A 112 1.10 -6.76 -9.75
C ARG A 112 -0.15 -6.22 -9.08
N ALA A 113 -0.02 -5.69 -7.86
CA ALA A 113 -1.14 -5.08 -7.13
C ALA A 113 -1.71 -3.86 -7.87
N ILE A 114 -0.86 -2.98 -8.40
CA ILE A 114 -1.29 -1.86 -9.25
C ILE A 114 -2.10 -2.38 -10.43
N GLY A 115 -1.55 -3.35 -11.18
CA GLY A 115 -2.20 -3.92 -12.35
C GLY A 115 -3.56 -4.56 -12.03
N GLN A 116 -3.63 -5.38 -10.97
CA GLN A 116 -4.86 -6.10 -10.60
C GLN A 116 -5.93 -5.19 -10.01
N LEU A 117 -5.56 -4.24 -9.15
CA LEU A 117 -6.54 -3.42 -8.42
C LEU A 117 -6.98 -2.18 -9.21
N SER A 118 -6.14 -1.62 -10.08
CA SER A 118 -6.47 -0.42 -10.88
C SER A 118 -6.75 -0.70 -12.35
N GLY A 119 -6.36 -1.86 -12.85
CA GLY A 119 -6.40 -2.19 -14.28
C GLY A 119 -5.28 -1.54 -15.12
N ILE A 120 -4.35 -0.80 -14.50
CA ILE A 120 -3.23 -0.16 -15.21
C ILE A 120 -2.09 -1.16 -15.30
N LYS A 121 -2.01 -1.87 -16.43
CA LYS A 121 -0.98 -2.90 -16.67
C LYS A 121 0.41 -2.27 -16.92
N ASN A 122 0.45 -1.13 -17.60
CA ASN A 122 1.70 -0.41 -17.86
C ASN A 122 2.07 0.43 -16.64
N ASN A 123 2.90 -0.13 -15.76
CA ASN A 123 3.34 0.53 -14.54
C ASN A 123 4.78 0.18 -14.18
N LYS A 124 5.42 1.07 -13.44
CA LYS A 124 6.77 0.90 -12.92
C LYS A 124 6.82 1.24 -11.44
N VAL A 125 7.58 0.48 -10.68
CA VAL A 125 7.81 0.70 -9.26
C VAL A 125 9.31 0.78 -8.99
N ILE A 126 9.70 1.79 -8.23
CA ILE A 126 11.09 2.02 -7.79
C ILE A 126 11.07 2.18 -6.28
N ILE A 127 12.01 1.56 -5.60
CA ILE A 127 12.27 1.80 -4.18
C ILE A 127 13.65 2.46 -4.00
N ASN A 128 13.70 3.53 -3.24
CA ASN A 128 14.91 4.25 -2.87
C ASN A 128 15.12 4.17 -1.35
N LEU A 129 16.25 3.64 -0.94
CA LEU A 129 16.69 3.62 0.46
C LEU A 129 17.52 4.87 0.72
N ASN A 130 16.91 5.87 1.34
CA ASN A 130 17.52 7.17 1.54
C ASN A 130 18.46 7.17 2.76
N PRO A 131 19.78 7.42 2.57
CA PRO A 131 20.78 7.40 3.64
C PRO A 131 20.89 8.71 4.42
N SER A 132 20.04 9.70 4.19
CA SER A 132 20.13 11.03 4.83
C SER A 132 20.20 10.93 6.35
N ASN A 133 20.98 11.83 6.92
CA ASN A 133 21.04 12.09 8.36
C ASN A 133 20.80 13.60 8.61
N PRO A 134 19.72 13.99 9.33
CA PRO A 134 18.73 13.13 9.99
C PRO A 134 17.86 12.34 8.98
N PRO A 135 17.30 11.19 9.41
CA PRO A 135 16.48 10.34 8.57
C PRO A 135 15.23 11.05 8.05
N VAL A 136 14.88 10.82 6.80
CA VAL A 136 13.69 11.41 6.17
C VAL A 136 12.45 10.54 6.37
N ASN A 137 11.28 11.16 6.44
CA ASN A 137 10.01 10.42 6.45
C ASN A 137 9.78 9.70 5.12
N MET A 138 9.02 8.62 5.16
CA MET A 138 8.59 7.94 3.96
C MET A 138 7.88 8.90 3.00
N MET A 139 8.26 8.84 1.72
CA MET A 139 7.63 9.59 0.64
C MET A 139 7.43 8.71 -0.58
N ASN A 140 6.21 8.73 -1.13
CA ASN A 140 5.93 8.17 -2.45
C ASN A 140 5.62 9.28 -3.44
N SER A 141 6.29 9.26 -4.58
CA SER A 141 5.92 10.07 -5.74
C SER A 141 5.27 9.17 -6.78
N ILE A 142 4.04 9.47 -7.13
CA ILE A 142 3.26 8.72 -8.12
C ILE A 142 3.08 9.62 -9.33
N PHE A 143 3.68 9.24 -10.45
CA PHE A 143 3.53 9.93 -11.72
C PHE A 143 2.45 9.23 -12.54
N PHE A 144 1.49 10.00 -13.03
CA PHE A 144 0.40 9.52 -13.85
C PHE A 144 0.50 10.12 -15.25
N GLU A 145 0.48 9.28 -16.26
CA GLU A 145 0.38 9.70 -17.66
C GLU A 145 -1.04 9.49 -18.17
N CYS A 146 -1.64 10.52 -18.78
CA CYS A 146 -2.93 10.46 -19.43
C CYS A 146 -2.90 11.25 -20.76
N LYS A 147 -3.92 11.10 -21.63
CA LYS A 147 -3.92 11.79 -22.93
C LYS A 147 -3.84 13.31 -22.80
N ARG A 148 -4.57 13.89 -21.87
CA ARG A 148 -4.57 15.34 -21.57
C ARG A 148 -5.07 15.57 -20.16
N PHE A 149 -4.29 16.27 -19.35
CA PHE A 149 -4.70 16.69 -18.01
C PHE A 149 -5.24 18.12 -18.05
N ASN A 150 -6.55 18.28 -17.86
CA ASN A 150 -7.27 19.55 -17.98
C ASN A 150 -7.86 20.01 -16.64
N LYS A 151 -8.49 21.19 -16.62
CA LYS A 151 -9.10 21.78 -15.42
C LYS A 151 -10.19 20.87 -14.79
N GLU A 152 -10.95 20.16 -15.60
CA GLU A 152 -12.01 19.27 -15.11
C GLU A 152 -11.40 18.03 -14.39
N LYS A 153 -10.42 17.38 -15.01
CA LYS A 153 -9.67 16.29 -14.39
C LYS A 153 -8.98 16.74 -13.11
N LEU A 154 -8.43 17.95 -13.09
CA LEU A 154 -7.82 18.55 -11.90
C LEU A 154 -8.83 18.67 -10.76
N LYS A 155 -10.04 19.19 -11.04
CA LYS A 155 -11.12 19.31 -10.03
C LYS A 155 -11.49 17.95 -9.46
N ARG A 156 -11.70 16.95 -10.32
CA ARG A 156 -12.03 15.56 -9.90
C ARG A 156 -10.89 14.93 -9.08
N ALA A 157 -9.65 15.09 -9.53
CA ALA A 157 -8.46 14.57 -8.84
C ALA A 157 -8.31 15.17 -7.42
N ARG A 158 -8.53 16.47 -7.26
CA ARG A 158 -8.48 17.13 -5.95
C ARG A 158 -9.55 16.61 -4.99
N LEU A 159 -10.79 16.43 -5.45
CA LEU A 159 -11.87 15.87 -4.64
C LEU A 159 -11.56 14.45 -4.17
N VAL A 160 -11.08 13.62 -5.08
CA VAL A 160 -10.66 12.25 -4.78
C VAL A 160 -9.51 12.24 -3.78
N LEU A 161 -8.49 13.08 -3.97
CA LEU A 161 -7.34 13.11 -3.08
C LEU A 161 -7.71 13.55 -1.65
N ASN A 162 -8.65 14.50 -1.51
CA ASN A 162 -9.18 14.90 -0.21
C ASN A 162 -9.92 13.74 0.48
N LYS A 163 -10.71 12.95 -0.28
CA LYS A 163 -11.36 11.74 0.23
C LYS A 163 -10.35 10.71 0.69
N ILE A 164 -9.30 10.46 -0.10
CA ILE A 164 -8.22 9.52 0.23
C ILE A 164 -7.53 9.93 1.53
N ASN A 165 -7.12 11.22 1.63
CA ASN A 165 -6.51 11.76 2.84
C ASN A 165 -7.41 11.53 4.07
N LYS A 166 -8.70 11.89 3.97
CA LYS A 166 -9.65 11.71 5.07
C LYS A 166 -9.84 10.25 5.45
N THR A 167 -9.85 9.35 4.48
CA THR A 167 -10.07 7.92 4.71
C THR A 167 -8.86 7.26 5.35
N ILE A 168 -7.66 7.45 4.79
CA ILE A 168 -6.44 6.81 5.30
C ILE A 168 -6.05 7.36 6.67
N LYS A 169 -6.25 8.64 6.93
CA LYS A 169 -5.98 9.23 8.25
C LYS A 169 -6.76 8.61 9.41
N LYS A 170 -7.82 7.85 9.13
CA LYS A 170 -8.54 7.11 10.19
C LYS A 170 -7.68 6.03 10.86
N TYR A 171 -6.69 5.49 10.15
CA TYR A 171 -5.79 4.47 10.67
C TYR A 171 -4.30 4.82 10.51
N ILE A 172 -3.96 5.85 9.71
CA ILE A 172 -2.61 6.41 9.56
C ILE A 172 -2.70 7.94 9.68
N PRO A 173 -2.71 8.51 10.89
CA PRO A 173 -2.87 9.96 11.09
C PRO A 173 -1.83 10.81 10.34
N GLY A 174 -0.57 10.31 10.24
CA GLY A 174 0.54 10.96 9.55
C GLY A 174 0.54 10.87 8.03
N TYR A 175 -0.50 10.29 7.40
CA TYR A 175 -0.63 10.24 5.95
C TYR A 175 -1.05 11.58 5.36
N ASN A 176 -0.32 12.05 4.33
CA ASN A 176 -0.66 13.28 3.64
C ASN A 176 -0.30 13.19 2.14
N ALA A 177 -1.32 13.24 1.30
CA ALA A 177 -1.19 13.22 -0.16
C ALA A 177 -1.47 14.59 -0.76
N LYS A 178 -0.59 15.05 -1.65
CA LYS A 178 -0.69 16.33 -2.38
C LYS A 178 -0.61 16.11 -3.88
N LEU A 179 -1.39 16.88 -4.63
CA LEU A 179 -1.43 16.85 -6.09
C LEU A 179 -0.56 17.98 -6.66
N PHE A 180 0.29 17.63 -7.60
CA PHE A 180 1.09 18.56 -8.41
C PHE A 180 0.81 18.31 -9.89
N TYR A 181 0.68 19.38 -10.66
CA TYR A 181 0.49 19.32 -12.08
C TYR A 181 1.09 20.56 -12.74
N GLN A 182 1.48 20.41 -14.00
CA GLN A 182 1.92 21.50 -14.84
C GLN A 182 0.88 21.72 -15.95
N LYS A 183 0.58 22.98 -16.26
CA LYS A 183 -0.41 23.32 -17.28
C LYS A 183 0.08 22.84 -18.64
N ASN A 184 -0.84 22.23 -19.42
CA ASN A 184 -0.60 21.69 -20.75
C ASN A 184 0.26 20.41 -20.82
N GLU A 185 0.61 19.80 -19.69
CA GLU A 185 1.29 18.52 -19.66
C GLU A 185 0.30 17.34 -19.68
N ASN A 186 0.77 16.21 -20.20
CA ASN A 186 0.03 14.93 -20.14
C ASN A 186 0.27 14.19 -18.84
N PHE A 187 1.00 14.80 -17.92
CA PHE A 187 1.40 14.22 -16.64
C PHE A 187 0.85 15.02 -15.47
N PHE A 188 0.54 14.31 -14.40
CA PHE A 188 0.37 14.88 -13.07
C PHE A 188 1.03 13.98 -12.04
N ARG A 189 1.35 14.54 -10.91
CA ARG A 189 2.02 13.81 -9.81
C ARG A 189 1.22 13.92 -8.53
N VAL A 190 1.10 12.81 -7.82
CA VAL A 190 0.66 12.76 -6.43
C VAL A 190 1.87 12.42 -5.57
N THR A 191 2.18 13.27 -4.61
CA THR A 191 3.22 12.99 -3.61
C THR A 191 2.55 12.69 -2.29
N ILE A 192 2.91 11.55 -1.70
CA ILE A 192 2.37 11.06 -0.43
C ILE A 192 3.51 11.04 0.58
N ARG A 193 3.34 11.74 1.69
CA ARG A 193 4.23 11.67 2.84
C ARG A 193 3.54 10.86 3.94
N VAL A 194 4.27 9.94 4.55
CA VAL A 194 3.83 9.17 5.71
C VAL A 194 4.78 9.43 6.85
N VAL A 195 4.26 10.06 7.89
CA VAL A 195 4.96 10.28 9.16
C VAL A 195 4.46 9.22 10.12
N GLY A 196 5.34 8.47 10.73
CA GLY A 196 4.98 7.49 11.76
C GLY A 196 4.43 8.17 13.02
N SER A 197 3.64 7.44 13.80
CA SER A 197 3.06 7.95 15.04
C SER A 197 4.10 8.27 16.12
N GLY A 198 5.24 7.60 16.10
CA GLY A 198 6.30 7.83 17.08
C GLY A 198 6.09 7.10 18.41
N ASP A 199 5.16 6.13 18.46
CA ASP A 199 4.85 5.38 19.68
C ASP A 199 5.98 4.42 20.06
N TYR A 200 6.22 3.41 19.22
CA TYR A 200 7.30 2.44 19.40
C TYR A 200 8.48 2.70 18.46
N LEU A 201 8.17 3.04 17.21
CA LEU A 201 9.17 3.36 16.18
C LEU A 201 9.28 4.88 16.01
N SER A 202 10.46 5.35 15.58
CA SER A 202 10.67 6.77 15.27
C SER A 202 9.72 7.24 14.15
N THR A 203 9.36 8.51 14.16
CA THR A 203 8.43 9.12 13.20
C THR A 203 8.87 9.01 11.75
N PHE A 204 10.18 8.86 11.47
CA PHE A 204 10.67 8.61 10.12
C PHE A 204 10.32 7.21 9.59
N ALA A 205 9.98 6.26 10.46
CA ALA A 205 9.63 4.88 10.11
C ALA A 205 8.16 4.73 9.63
N GLY A 206 7.61 5.73 8.96
CA GLY A 206 6.26 5.71 8.41
C GLY A 206 5.97 4.55 7.45
N ASN A 207 7.01 3.97 6.84
CA ASN A 207 6.89 2.73 6.04
C ASN A 207 6.51 1.51 6.89
N LEU A 208 6.99 1.41 8.11
CA LEU A 208 6.61 0.33 9.03
C LEU A 208 5.22 0.59 9.61
N ASP A 209 4.96 1.83 10.04
CA ASP A 209 3.65 2.19 10.58
C ASP A 209 2.51 1.98 9.59
N ILE A 210 2.68 2.31 8.31
CA ILE A 210 1.60 2.14 7.35
C ILE A 210 1.22 0.67 7.14
N ILE A 211 2.18 -0.24 7.10
CA ILE A 211 1.89 -1.66 6.90
C ILE A 211 1.28 -2.29 8.15
N THR A 212 1.81 -1.97 9.33
CA THR A 212 1.31 -2.50 10.61
C THR A 212 -0.05 -1.95 10.98
N SER A 213 -0.27 -0.63 10.85
CA SER A 213 -1.57 -0.01 11.15
C SER A 213 -2.66 -0.44 10.15
N SER A 214 -2.31 -0.63 8.86
CA SER A 214 -3.25 -1.19 7.89
C SER A 214 -3.65 -2.61 8.25
N SER A 215 -2.71 -3.45 8.67
CA SER A 215 -3.01 -4.83 9.08
C SER A 215 -3.78 -4.91 10.39
N ALA A 216 -3.43 -4.08 11.38
CA ALA A 216 -4.20 -3.97 12.63
C ALA A 216 -5.65 -3.51 12.36
N TYR A 217 -5.82 -2.57 11.42
CA TYR A 217 -7.15 -2.15 11.01
C TYR A 217 -7.96 -3.27 10.32
N ILE A 218 -7.32 -4.12 9.54
CA ILE A 218 -7.96 -5.33 8.98
C ILE A 218 -8.38 -6.26 10.10
N GLY A 219 -7.53 -6.49 11.10
CA GLY A 219 -7.89 -7.28 12.29
C GLY A 219 -9.15 -6.75 12.98
N LYS A 220 -9.22 -5.42 13.17
CA LYS A 220 -10.42 -4.76 13.70
C LYS A 220 -11.67 -5.02 12.83
N LEU A 221 -11.57 -4.86 11.52
CA LEU A 221 -12.68 -5.11 10.58
C LEU A 221 -13.14 -6.57 10.61
N LEU A 222 -12.22 -7.52 10.75
CA LEU A 222 -12.52 -8.94 10.87
C LEU A 222 -13.25 -9.23 12.19
N ASN A 223 -12.78 -8.66 13.30
CA ASN A 223 -13.43 -8.77 14.59
C ASN A 223 -14.87 -8.23 14.58
N GLU A 224 -15.05 -7.00 14.05
CA GLU A 224 -16.39 -6.38 13.94
C GLU A 224 -17.35 -7.20 13.08
N LYS A 225 -16.85 -7.92 12.07
CA LYS A 225 -17.70 -8.65 11.12
C LYS A 225 -17.98 -10.09 11.51
N TYR A 226 -17.07 -10.74 12.19
CA TYR A 226 -17.09 -12.19 12.45
C TYR A 226 -17.03 -12.56 13.92
N ASN A 227 -16.94 -11.58 14.84
CA ASN A 227 -16.81 -11.76 16.30
C ASN A 227 -15.61 -12.66 16.67
N TYR A 228 -14.42 -12.30 16.15
CA TYR A 228 -13.16 -12.98 16.49
C TYR A 228 -12.64 -12.55 17.84
#